data_7343bf2b5d38e34ed6f2fecfe778dc6d
#
_entry.id   7343bf2b5d38e34ed6f2fecfe778dc6d
#
_cell.length_a   1.000
_cell.length_b   1.000
_cell.length_c   1.000
_cell.angle_alpha   90.00
_cell.angle_beta   90.00
_cell.angle_gamma   90.00
#
_symmetry.space_group_name_H-M   'P 1'
#
loop_
_entity.id
_entity.type
_entity.pdbx_description
1 polymer ?
#
loop_
_entity_poly.entity_id
_entity_poly.type
_entity_poly.pdbx_seq_one_letter_code
_entity_poly.pdbx_strand_id
1 'polypeptide(L)'
;MILYLSGTGNTRWVAESIARMTEDERVVDVASLCSPPLHVQLNPGEPLGISFPVHGWRPPMLLSRVLSEMTLSVGSERNVKPYVYSVCTVGDTVGESMDILRSDLKKQGVSLDVVFDVRMPNTYVGLPFMDVDKEKVVSDKLHEAQPRMEFIAEKIRERANGAFMRYLGRWKRINSRLLGEAFVRKLVTDRCFHVEESLCVLCGKCVASCPVGNMSLDDDGMPQWNHDGSCLTCFACYHNCPRHAIRFGSVTDKKGQYVFDPKRA
;
A
#
# COMPACT_ATOMS: atom_id res chain seq x y z
N MET A 1 -7.33 -1.58 -15.99
CA MET A 1 -7.01 -0.50 -15.00
C MET A 1 -6.49 -1.08 -13.72
N ILE A 2 -5.46 -0.49 -13.11
CA ILE A 2 -4.92 -0.91 -11.81
C ILE A 2 -5.02 0.26 -10.82
N LEU A 3 -5.77 0.09 -9.74
CA LEU A 3 -5.81 1.01 -8.60
C LEU A 3 -4.71 0.57 -7.61
N TYR A 4 -3.84 1.46 -7.18
CA TYR A 4 -2.82 1.12 -6.19
C TYR A 4 -2.71 2.16 -5.08
N LEU A 5 -2.20 1.73 -3.92
CA LEU A 5 -1.76 2.60 -2.82
C LEU A 5 -0.32 2.25 -2.45
N SER A 6 0.56 3.24 -2.38
CA SER A 6 1.97 2.99 -2.04
C SER A 6 2.56 4.14 -1.22
N GLY A 7 3.23 3.83 -0.10
CA GLY A 7 3.98 4.82 0.69
C GLY A 7 5.45 4.94 0.28
N THR A 8 6.14 3.83 0.08
CA THR A 8 7.60 3.76 -0.13
C THR A 8 8.03 3.23 -1.50
N GLY A 9 7.07 3.02 -2.41
CA GLY A 9 7.33 2.61 -3.79
C GLY A 9 7.16 1.11 -4.08
N ASN A 10 7.22 0.22 -3.09
CA ASN A 10 7.10 -1.23 -3.30
C ASN A 10 5.83 -1.62 -4.08
N THR A 11 4.67 -1.19 -3.62
CA THR A 11 3.37 -1.53 -4.25
C THR A 11 3.22 -0.84 -5.61
N ARG A 12 3.73 0.38 -5.73
CA ARG A 12 3.75 1.10 -7.01
C ARG A 12 4.50 0.30 -8.07
N TRP A 13 5.71 -0.19 -7.74
CA TRP A 13 6.50 -1.02 -8.65
C TRP A 13 5.74 -2.30 -9.05
N VAL A 14 5.08 -2.97 -8.09
CA VAL A 14 4.26 -4.15 -8.37
C VAL A 14 3.14 -3.81 -9.35
N ALA A 15 2.39 -2.74 -9.10
CA ALA A 15 1.28 -2.31 -9.98
C ALA A 15 1.78 -1.94 -11.39
N GLU A 16 2.84 -1.14 -11.51
CA GLU A 16 3.43 -0.75 -12.77
C GLU A 16 4.05 -1.94 -13.53
N SER A 17 4.61 -2.93 -12.82
CA SER A 17 5.16 -4.14 -13.44
C SER A 17 4.05 -5.04 -14.00
N ILE A 18 2.95 -5.21 -13.26
CA ILE A 18 1.77 -5.94 -13.78
C ILE A 18 1.24 -5.21 -15.02
N ALA A 19 1.06 -3.89 -14.95
CA ALA A 19 0.56 -3.10 -16.06
C ALA A 19 1.39 -3.30 -17.34
N ARG A 20 2.71 -3.23 -17.23
CA ARG A 20 3.61 -3.51 -18.38
C ARG A 20 3.47 -4.94 -18.92
N MET A 21 3.34 -5.92 -18.03
CA MET A 21 3.28 -7.34 -18.43
C MET A 21 1.90 -7.73 -18.98
N THR A 22 0.84 -7.03 -18.61
CA THR A 22 -0.54 -7.29 -19.06
C THR A 22 -1.03 -6.28 -20.09
N GLU A 23 -0.15 -5.36 -20.52
CA GLU A 23 -0.47 -4.30 -21.48
C GLU A 23 -1.63 -3.39 -21.01
N ASP A 24 -1.72 -3.18 -19.67
CA ASP A 24 -2.72 -2.28 -19.08
C ASP A 24 -2.10 -0.90 -18.88
N GLU A 25 -2.58 0.10 -19.61
CA GLU A 25 -2.02 1.46 -19.60
C GLU A 25 -2.49 2.31 -18.41
N ARG A 26 -3.56 1.91 -17.72
CA ARG A 26 -4.18 2.73 -16.68
C ARG A 26 -3.77 2.29 -15.28
N VAL A 27 -2.75 2.93 -14.74
CA VAL A 27 -2.28 2.73 -13.35
C VAL A 27 -2.60 3.99 -12.55
N VAL A 28 -3.44 3.88 -11.51
CA VAL A 28 -4.00 5.02 -10.77
C VAL A 28 -3.65 4.91 -9.30
N ASP A 29 -3.02 5.94 -8.74
CA ASP A 29 -2.76 6.04 -7.30
C ASP A 29 -4.06 6.42 -6.56
N VAL A 30 -4.53 5.52 -5.68
CA VAL A 30 -5.73 5.76 -4.86
C VAL A 30 -5.56 6.98 -3.95
N ALA A 31 -4.34 7.29 -3.54
CA ALA A 31 -4.06 8.45 -2.71
C ALA A 31 -4.28 9.78 -3.44
N SER A 32 -4.10 9.81 -4.76
CA SER A 32 -4.40 11.00 -5.58
C SER A 32 -5.91 11.26 -5.76
N LEU A 33 -6.74 10.27 -5.40
CA LEU A 33 -8.19 10.30 -5.53
C LEU A 33 -8.88 10.66 -4.20
N CYS A 34 -8.26 11.49 -3.37
CA CYS A 34 -8.69 11.80 -2.01
C CYS A 34 -10.06 12.47 -1.86
N SER A 35 -10.79 12.72 -2.95
CA SER A 35 -12.16 13.25 -2.94
C SER A 35 -13.15 12.17 -3.38
N PRO A 36 -13.85 11.49 -2.45
CA PRO A 36 -14.92 10.57 -2.79
C PRO A 36 -16.15 11.33 -3.34
N PRO A 37 -17.04 10.66 -4.14
CA PRO A 37 -16.97 9.24 -4.50
C PRO A 37 -16.04 8.94 -5.68
N LEU A 38 -15.37 7.79 -5.64
CA LEU A 38 -14.55 7.29 -6.75
C LEU A 38 -15.45 6.64 -7.83
N HIS A 39 -15.45 7.22 -9.03
CA HIS A 39 -16.09 6.61 -10.18
C HIS A 39 -15.06 5.88 -11.05
N VAL A 40 -15.13 4.56 -11.06
CA VAL A 40 -14.28 3.70 -11.89
C VAL A 40 -15.06 3.29 -13.12
N GLN A 41 -14.61 3.76 -14.27
CA GLN A 41 -15.16 3.36 -15.56
C GLN A 41 -14.15 2.46 -16.28
N LEU A 42 -14.55 1.24 -16.58
CA LEU A 42 -13.80 0.25 -17.34
C LEU A 42 -14.31 0.17 -18.78
N ASN A 43 -13.41 -0.15 -19.70
CA ASN A 43 -13.81 -0.55 -21.05
C ASN A 43 -14.39 -1.98 -21.04
N PRO A 44 -15.22 -2.37 -22.02
CA PRO A 44 -15.66 -3.76 -22.15
C PRO A 44 -14.47 -4.72 -22.21
N GLY A 45 -14.47 -5.72 -21.33
CA GLY A 45 -13.38 -6.68 -21.22
C GLY A 45 -12.15 -6.24 -20.43
N GLU A 46 -12.07 -4.98 -20.01
CA GLU A 46 -10.95 -4.49 -19.21
C GLU A 46 -11.01 -5.05 -17.77
N PRO A 47 -9.89 -5.60 -17.25
CA PRO A 47 -9.81 -6.04 -15.87
C PRO A 47 -9.68 -4.87 -14.89
N LEU A 48 -10.10 -5.10 -13.63
CA LEU A 48 -9.81 -4.21 -12.51
C LEU A 48 -8.78 -4.85 -11.57
N GLY A 49 -7.60 -4.26 -11.47
CA GLY A 49 -6.57 -4.62 -10.50
C GLY A 49 -6.65 -3.72 -9.27
N ILE A 50 -6.42 -4.31 -8.08
CA ILE A 50 -6.29 -3.58 -6.82
C ILE A 50 -5.00 -3.99 -6.15
N SER A 51 -4.05 -3.05 -5.99
CA SER A 51 -2.73 -3.32 -5.41
C SER A 51 -2.49 -2.47 -4.17
N PHE A 52 -2.07 -3.09 -3.05
CA PHE A 52 -1.91 -2.38 -1.78
C PHE A 52 -0.86 -3.03 -0.86
N PRO A 53 -0.24 -2.26 0.05
CA PRO A 53 0.62 -2.81 1.09
C PRO A 53 -0.23 -3.35 2.24
N VAL A 54 0.19 -4.46 2.84
CA VAL A 54 -0.45 -4.97 4.06
C VAL A 54 -0.07 -4.10 5.26
N HIS A 55 -1.06 -3.50 5.92
CA HIS A 55 -0.90 -2.72 7.14
C HIS A 55 -1.53 -3.46 8.33
N GLY A 56 -0.69 -3.98 9.23
CA GLY A 56 -1.20 -4.72 10.40
C GLY A 56 -2.13 -5.88 10.01
N TRP A 57 -1.74 -6.68 9.01
CA TRP A 57 -2.51 -7.82 8.46
C TRP A 57 -3.89 -7.46 7.89
N ARG A 58 -4.08 -6.21 7.46
CA ARG A 58 -5.31 -5.66 6.89
C ARG A 58 -5.01 -4.78 5.67
N PRO A 59 -5.98 -4.51 4.79
CA PRO A 59 -5.86 -3.40 3.84
C PRO A 59 -5.67 -2.07 4.58
N PRO A 60 -4.95 -1.09 4.01
CA PRO A 60 -4.88 0.25 4.57
C PRO A 60 -6.28 0.88 4.69
N MET A 61 -6.51 1.65 5.77
CA MET A 61 -7.83 2.27 6.02
C MET A 61 -8.31 3.16 4.87
N LEU A 62 -7.39 3.90 4.23
CA LEU A 62 -7.74 4.72 3.08
C LEU A 62 -8.30 3.87 1.93
N LEU A 63 -7.68 2.73 1.63
CA LEU A 63 -8.17 1.84 0.58
C LEU A 63 -9.59 1.35 0.89
N SER A 64 -9.83 0.85 2.11
CA SER A 64 -11.17 0.40 2.52
C SER A 64 -12.21 1.53 2.44
N ARG A 65 -11.85 2.77 2.83
CA ARG A 65 -12.73 3.94 2.72
C ARG A 65 -13.04 4.26 1.26
N VAL A 66 -12.03 4.38 0.40
CA VAL A 66 -12.22 4.69 -1.02
C VAL A 66 -13.06 3.62 -1.72
N LEU A 67 -12.80 2.34 -1.45
CA LEU A 67 -13.58 1.24 -2.02
C LEU A 67 -15.02 1.21 -1.51
N SER A 68 -15.29 1.66 -0.27
CA SER A 68 -16.66 1.70 0.28
C SER A 68 -17.55 2.76 -0.40
N GLU A 69 -16.95 3.75 -1.06
CA GLU A 69 -17.62 4.83 -1.77
C GLU A 69 -17.44 4.72 -3.30
N MET A 70 -16.79 3.65 -3.75
CA MET A 70 -16.51 3.41 -5.15
C MET A 70 -17.77 2.99 -5.90
N THR A 71 -17.99 3.59 -7.07
CA THR A 71 -18.94 3.10 -8.08
C THR A 71 -18.19 2.54 -9.26
N LEU A 72 -18.63 1.39 -9.77
CA LEU A 72 -18.00 0.70 -10.89
C LEU A 72 -18.96 0.58 -12.06
N SER A 73 -18.52 1.00 -13.24
CA SER A 73 -19.25 0.82 -14.50
C SER A 73 -18.36 0.21 -15.59
N VAL A 74 -18.94 -0.55 -16.49
CA VAL A 74 -18.23 -1.18 -17.61
C VAL A 74 -18.90 -0.73 -18.91
N GLY A 75 -18.25 0.13 -19.67
CA GLY A 75 -18.79 0.72 -20.89
C GLY A 75 -20.15 1.34 -20.68
N SER A 76 -21.02 1.20 -21.68
CA SER A 76 -22.45 1.57 -21.64
C SER A 76 -23.37 0.42 -21.23
N GLU A 77 -22.83 -0.77 -21.01
CA GLU A 77 -23.60 -1.97 -20.70
C GLU A 77 -23.88 -2.08 -19.21
N ARG A 78 -25.15 -2.13 -18.83
CA ARG A 78 -25.58 -2.45 -17.47
C ARG A 78 -25.52 -3.96 -17.30
N ASN A 79 -24.87 -4.45 -16.20
CA ASN A 79 -24.75 -5.85 -15.80
C ASN A 79 -23.55 -6.66 -16.34
N VAL A 80 -22.57 -6.05 -17.00
CA VAL A 80 -21.30 -6.74 -17.27
C VAL A 80 -20.44 -6.72 -16.01
N LYS A 81 -20.06 -7.90 -15.53
CA LYS A 81 -19.13 -8.04 -14.41
C LYS A 81 -17.71 -8.03 -14.93
N PRO A 82 -16.85 -7.08 -14.51
CA PRO A 82 -15.45 -7.11 -14.87
C PRO A 82 -14.73 -8.27 -14.18
N TYR A 83 -13.63 -8.72 -14.76
CA TYR A 83 -12.67 -9.56 -14.06
C TYR A 83 -11.89 -8.71 -13.06
N VAL A 84 -11.91 -9.09 -11.77
CA VAL A 84 -11.28 -8.31 -10.69
C VAL A 84 -10.20 -9.15 -10.01
N TYR A 85 -9.00 -8.61 -9.95
CA TYR A 85 -7.88 -9.25 -9.25
C TYR A 85 -7.27 -8.32 -8.19
N SER A 86 -6.59 -8.91 -7.21
CA SER A 86 -5.85 -8.13 -6.23
C SER A 86 -4.48 -8.71 -5.94
N VAL A 87 -3.50 -7.81 -5.77
CA VAL A 87 -2.12 -8.15 -5.41
C VAL A 87 -1.70 -7.32 -4.21
N CYS A 88 -1.43 -7.95 -3.06
CA CYS A 88 -0.86 -7.22 -1.94
C CYS A 88 0.65 -7.38 -1.85
N THR A 89 1.32 -6.32 -1.42
CA THR A 89 2.72 -6.38 -1.01
C THR A 89 2.83 -6.57 0.49
N VAL A 90 3.76 -7.41 0.92
CA VAL A 90 3.91 -7.78 2.32
C VAL A 90 5.38 -7.94 2.69
N GLY A 91 5.77 -7.45 3.86
CA GLY A 91 7.12 -7.66 4.40
C GLY A 91 7.32 -9.07 4.94
N ASP A 92 6.27 -9.66 5.54
CA ASP A 92 6.30 -10.95 6.22
C ASP A 92 5.02 -11.77 5.98
N THR A 93 3.91 -11.47 6.65
CA THR A 93 2.67 -12.25 6.53
C THR A 93 1.44 -11.39 6.22
N VAL A 94 0.56 -11.93 5.38
CA VAL A 94 -0.64 -11.25 4.84
C VAL A 94 -1.81 -11.24 5.83
N GLY A 95 -1.96 -12.31 6.61
CA GLY A 95 -3.14 -12.52 7.44
C GLY A 95 -4.42 -12.70 6.63
N GLU A 96 -5.50 -12.05 7.05
CA GLU A 96 -6.81 -12.04 6.38
C GLU A 96 -7.02 -10.79 5.48
N SER A 97 -5.95 -10.07 5.09
CA SER A 97 -6.07 -8.83 4.30
C SER A 97 -6.94 -9.02 3.04
N MET A 98 -6.76 -10.12 2.33
CA MET A 98 -7.54 -10.41 1.11
C MET A 98 -8.98 -10.80 1.41
N ASP A 99 -9.25 -11.48 2.53
CA ASP A 99 -10.61 -11.81 2.95
C ASP A 99 -11.38 -10.56 3.36
N ILE A 100 -10.70 -9.60 4.01
CA ILE A 100 -11.26 -8.29 4.37
C ILE A 100 -11.56 -7.50 3.09
N LEU A 101 -10.60 -7.39 2.16
CA LEU A 101 -10.81 -6.72 0.87
C LEU A 101 -12.00 -7.32 0.11
N ARG A 102 -12.09 -8.66 0.04
CA ARG A 102 -13.21 -9.37 -0.61
C ARG A 102 -14.54 -8.99 0.02
N SER A 103 -14.59 -8.91 1.36
CA SER A 103 -15.78 -8.48 2.07
C SER A 103 -16.18 -7.04 1.75
N ASP A 104 -15.21 -6.12 1.67
CA ASP A 104 -15.47 -4.71 1.36
C ASP A 104 -15.97 -4.54 -0.08
N LEU A 105 -15.34 -5.18 -1.06
CA LEU A 105 -15.79 -5.17 -2.45
C LEU A 105 -17.18 -5.78 -2.63
N LYS A 106 -17.48 -6.87 -1.91
CA LYS A 106 -18.80 -7.53 -1.97
C LYS A 106 -19.92 -6.60 -1.54
N LYS A 107 -19.70 -5.70 -0.57
CA LYS A 107 -20.69 -4.71 -0.12
C LYS A 107 -21.05 -3.73 -1.26
N GLN A 108 -20.13 -3.53 -2.21
CA GLN A 108 -20.32 -2.71 -3.42
C GLN A 108 -20.79 -3.53 -4.63
N GLY A 109 -21.17 -4.80 -4.44
CA GLY A 109 -21.60 -5.68 -5.54
C GLY A 109 -20.45 -6.17 -6.43
N VAL A 110 -19.19 -5.93 -6.05
CA VAL A 110 -18.00 -6.33 -6.82
C VAL A 110 -17.47 -7.66 -6.31
N SER A 111 -17.27 -8.63 -7.21
CA SER A 111 -16.65 -9.93 -6.93
C SER A 111 -15.14 -9.83 -7.16
N LEU A 112 -14.36 -10.38 -6.23
CA LEU A 112 -12.90 -10.53 -6.37
C LEU A 112 -12.59 -11.94 -6.86
N ASP A 113 -12.14 -12.07 -8.10
CA ASP A 113 -11.97 -13.37 -8.78
C ASP A 113 -10.66 -14.06 -8.34
N VAL A 114 -9.56 -13.32 -8.28
CA VAL A 114 -8.25 -13.90 -7.92
C VAL A 114 -7.44 -12.98 -7.02
N VAL A 115 -6.65 -13.59 -6.14
CA VAL A 115 -5.78 -12.86 -5.21
C VAL A 115 -4.36 -13.41 -5.19
N PHE A 116 -3.38 -12.50 -5.05
CA PHE A 116 -1.97 -12.80 -5.00
C PHE A 116 -1.27 -12.00 -3.88
N ASP A 117 -0.12 -12.48 -3.46
CA ASP A 117 0.82 -11.75 -2.63
C ASP A 117 2.21 -11.67 -3.27
N VAL A 118 2.93 -10.60 -2.97
CA VAL A 118 4.34 -10.41 -3.33
C VAL A 118 5.10 -9.99 -2.08
N ARG A 119 6.15 -10.75 -1.73
CA ARG A 119 7.00 -10.38 -0.60
C ARG A 119 7.97 -9.28 -1.04
N MET A 120 7.90 -8.15 -0.33
CA MET A 120 8.71 -6.97 -0.60
C MET A 120 9.44 -6.53 0.67
N PRO A 121 10.50 -5.71 0.56
CA PRO A 121 11.23 -5.21 1.70
C PRO A 121 10.33 -4.55 2.75
N ASN A 122 10.60 -4.83 4.03
CA ASN A 122 9.86 -4.26 5.14
C ASN A 122 10.17 -2.78 5.32
N THR A 123 9.13 -2.00 5.57
CA THR A 123 9.22 -0.54 5.73
C THR A 123 8.55 -0.03 7.00
N TYR A 124 7.97 -0.92 7.82
CA TYR A 124 7.35 -0.48 9.06
C TYR A 124 8.37 -0.40 10.19
N VAL A 125 8.57 0.79 10.74
CA VAL A 125 9.58 1.09 11.77
C VAL A 125 8.96 1.60 13.09
N GLY A 126 7.64 1.66 13.21
CA GLY A 126 6.93 2.27 14.35
C GLY A 126 6.91 1.44 15.64
N LEU A 127 7.46 0.22 15.67
CA LEU A 127 7.55 -0.61 16.88
C LEU A 127 9.01 -0.88 17.25
N PRO A 128 9.35 -1.02 18.56
CA PRO A 128 10.73 -1.16 19.02
C PRO A 128 11.52 -2.30 18.35
N PHE A 129 10.85 -3.41 18.08
CA PHE A 129 11.44 -4.63 17.50
C PHE A 129 11.33 -4.73 15.97
N MET A 130 10.77 -3.72 15.29
CA MET A 130 10.65 -3.69 13.84
C MET A 130 11.59 -2.65 13.24
N ASP A 131 12.29 -3.02 12.19
CA ASP A 131 13.17 -2.15 11.42
C ASP A 131 13.06 -2.48 9.93
N VAL A 132 13.70 -1.69 9.09
CA VAL A 132 13.87 -2.03 7.67
C VAL A 132 14.73 -3.30 7.53
N ASP A 133 14.53 -4.02 6.46
CA ASP A 133 15.32 -5.20 6.17
C ASP A 133 16.79 -4.84 5.92
N LYS A 134 17.69 -5.73 6.32
CA LYS A 134 19.11 -5.63 5.97
C LYS A 134 19.31 -5.82 4.48
N GLU A 135 20.38 -5.25 3.93
CA GLU A 135 20.68 -5.22 2.50
C GLU A 135 20.55 -6.58 1.79
N LYS A 136 21.07 -7.64 2.39
CA LYS A 136 20.95 -9.00 1.86
C LYS A 136 19.47 -9.44 1.75
N VAL A 137 18.67 -9.19 2.78
CA VAL A 137 17.25 -9.56 2.80
C VAL A 137 16.47 -8.75 1.76
N VAL A 138 16.80 -7.47 1.59
CA VAL A 138 16.24 -6.62 0.52
C VAL A 138 16.54 -7.24 -0.83
N SER A 139 17.80 -7.57 -1.13
CA SER A 139 18.21 -8.18 -2.39
C SER A 139 17.50 -9.52 -2.65
N ASP A 140 17.43 -10.39 -1.62
CA ASP A 140 16.77 -11.70 -1.73
C ASP A 140 15.27 -11.54 -2.05
N LYS A 141 14.58 -10.60 -1.38
CA LYS A 141 13.15 -10.32 -1.62
C LYS A 141 12.89 -9.76 -3.02
N LEU A 142 13.72 -8.82 -3.48
CA LEU A 142 13.58 -8.24 -4.82
C LEU A 142 13.84 -9.29 -5.90
N HIS A 143 14.86 -10.13 -5.74
CA HIS A 143 15.13 -11.25 -6.67
C HIS A 143 13.97 -12.26 -6.70
N GLU A 144 13.35 -12.57 -5.56
CA GLU A 144 12.17 -13.45 -5.47
C GLU A 144 10.92 -12.82 -6.11
N ALA A 145 10.80 -11.49 -6.06
CA ALA A 145 9.64 -10.78 -6.59
C ALA A 145 9.55 -10.85 -8.13
N GLN A 146 10.66 -10.82 -8.85
CA GLN A 146 10.68 -10.84 -10.32
C GLN A 146 9.92 -12.04 -10.94
N PRO A 147 10.31 -13.32 -10.69
CA PRO A 147 9.57 -14.46 -11.24
C PRO A 147 8.14 -14.55 -10.68
N ARG A 148 7.90 -13.98 -9.48
CA ARG A 148 6.56 -13.89 -8.92
C ARG A 148 5.67 -12.98 -9.74
N MET A 149 6.19 -11.86 -10.23
CA MET A 149 5.46 -10.92 -11.09
C MET A 149 5.09 -11.56 -12.42
N GLU A 150 6.01 -12.30 -13.05
CA GLU A 150 5.75 -13.03 -14.29
C GLU A 150 4.61 -14.05 -14.13
N PHE A 151 4.65 -14.85 -13.05
CA PHE A 151 3.60 -15.78 -12.70
C PHE A 151 2.24 -15.09 -12.51
N ILE A 152 2.22 -13.96 -11.78
CA ILE A 152 0.99 -13.19 -11.53
C ILE A 152 0.41 -12.66 -12.84
N ALA A 153 1.25 -12.06 -13.69
CA ALA A 153 0.82 -11.53 -14.98
C ALA A 153 0.26 -12.62 -15.91
N GLU A 154 0.88 -13.82 -15.92
CA GLU A 154 0.35 -14.97 -16.64
C GLU A 154 -1.06 -15.34 -16.15
N LYS A 155 -1.25 -15.49 -14.83
CA LYS A 155 -2.54 -15.84 -14.25
C LYS A 155 -3.63 -14.79 -14.47
N ILE A 156 -3.26 -13.51 -14.52
CA ILE A 156 -4.18 -12.41 -14.85
C ILE A 156 -4.61 -12.51 -16.33
N ARG A 157 -3.66 -12.75 -17.26
CA ARG A 157 -3.98 -12.92 -18.68
C ARG A 157 -4.88 -14.13 -18.95
N GLU A 158 -4.68 -15.24 -18.22
CA GLU A 158 -5.53 -16.43 -18.26
C GLU A 158 -6.89 -16.23 -17.60
N ARG A 159 -7.14 -15.08 -16.95
CA ARG A 159 -8.33 -14.83 -16.12
C ARG A 159 -8.56 -15.93 -15.08
N ALA A 160 -7.49 -16.36 -14.43
CA ALA A 160 -7.53 -17.38 -13.40
C ALA A 160 -8.45 -16.98 -12.24
N ASN A 161 -9.04 -17.96 -11.57
CA ASN A 161 -9.85 -17.77 -10.36
C ASN A 161 -9.17 -18.42 -9.16
N GLY A 162 -9.37 -17.85 -7.96
CA GLY A 162 -8.92 -18.46 -6.71
C GLY A 162 -7.92 -17.63 -5.92
N ALA A 163 -7.08 -18.32 -5.17
CA ALA A 163 -6.10 -17.67 -4.29
C ALA A 163 -4.71 -18.30 -4.48
N PHE A 164 -3.78 -17.52 -4.98
CA PHE A 164 -2.37 -17.92 -5.19
C PHE A 164 -1.49 -17.22 -4.16
N MET A 165 -1.77 -17.46 -2.86
CA MET A 165 -1.11 -16.83 -1.73
C MET A 165 0.01 -17.72 -1.18
N ARG A 166 1.19 -17.13 -0.88
CA ARG A 166 2.36 -17.81 -0.32
C ARG A 166 2.61 -17.47 1.15
N TYR A 167 2.20 -16.25 1.58
CA TYR A 167 2.62 -15.68 2.87
C TYR A 167 1.43 -15.42 3.82
N LEU A 168 0.48 -16.36 3.93
CA LEU A 168 -0.73 -16.21 4.77
C LEU A 168 -0.42 -16.06 6.26
N GLY A 169 0.62 -16.75 6.75
CA GLY A 169 0.93 -16.80 8.17
C GLY A 169 0.09 -17.83 8.97
N ARG A 170 0.65 -18.31 10.09
CA ARG A 170 0.05 -19.38 10.90
C ARG A 170 -1.22 -18.93 11.66
N TRP A 171 -1.21 -17.71 12.19
CA TRP A 171 -2.25 -17.17 13.06
C TRP A 171 -3.07 -16.08 12.38
N LYS A 172 -3.42 -16.24 11.10
CA LYS A 172 -4.02 -15.21 10.27
C LYS A 172 -5.23 -14.52 10.90
N ARG A 173 -6.15 -15.27 11.55
CA ARG A 173 -7.36 -14.73 12.19
C ARG A 173 -7.03 -13.86 13.40
N ILE A 174 -6.18 -14.37 14.29
CA ILE A 174 -5.76 -13.63 15.50
C ILE A 174 -5.01 -12.37 15.11
N ASN A 175 -4.07 -12.49 14.17
CA ASN A 175 -3.29 -11.35 13.69
C ASN A 175 -4.20 -10.28 13.09
N SER A 176 -5.14 -10.62 12.24
CA SER A 176 -5.96 -9.62 11.52
C SER A 176 -7.10 -9.06 12.36
N ARG A 177 -7.81 -9.91 13.14
CA ARG A 177 -9.02 -9.51 13.86
C ARG A 177 -8.76 -8.94 15.24
N LEU A 178 -7.72 -9.40 15.93
CA LEU A 178 -7.38 -8.91 17.26
C LEU A 178 -6.21 -7.92 17.20
N LEU A 179 -5.03 -8.36 16.75
CA LEU A 179 -3.84 -7.52 16.75
C LEU A 179 -3.90 -6.43 15.69
N GLY A 180 -4.37 -6.75 14.48
CA GLY A 180 -4.48 -5.79 13.38
C GLY A 180 -5.54 -4.72 13.66
N GLU A 181 -6.67 -5.07 14.28
CA GLU A 181 -7.66 -4.09 14.67
C GLU A 181 -7.17 -3.18 15.79
N ALA A 182 -6.49 -3.75 16.80
CA ALA A 182 -5.84 -2.97 17.84
C ALA A 182 -4.74 -2.06 17.28
N PHE A 183 -3.96 -2.56 16.32
CA PHE A 183 -2.94 -1.78 15.61
C PHE A 183 -3.57 -0.58 14.90
N VAL A 184 -4.59 -0.80 14.08
CA VAL A 184 -5.25 0.28 13.33
C VAL A 184 -5.85 1.33 14.27
N ARG A 185 -6.49 0.91 15.37
CA ARG A 185 -7.13 1.84 16.31
C ARG A 185 -6.17 2.63 17.18
N LYS A 186 -4.99 2.08 17.51
CA LYS A 186 -4.09 2.65 18.52
C LYS A 186 -2.77 3.15 17.97
N LEU A 187 -2.27 2.55 16.89
CA LEU A 187 -0.92 2.79 16.38
C LEU A 187 -0.91 3.50 15.01
N VAL A 188 -2.06 3.54 14.31
CA VAL A 188 -2.16 4.34 13.09
C VAL A 188 -2.52 5.78 13.49
N THR A 189 -1.49 6.60 13.62
CA THR A 189 -1.60 7.99 14.11
C THR A 189 -0.38 8.80 13.68
N ASP A 190 -0.55 10.10 13.54
CA ASP A 190 0.54 11.07 13.34
C ASP A 190 1.06 11.71 14.65
N ARG A 191 0.40 11.48 15.78
CA ARG A 191 0.73 12.14 17.06
C ARG A 191 2.13 11.86 17.59
N CYS A 192 2.73 10.72 17.18
CA CYS A 192 4.08 10.36 17.60
C CYS A 192 5.16 10.91 16.67
N PHE A 193 4.79 11.42 15.50
CA PHE A 193 5.75 12.02 14.59
C PHE A 193 6.17 13.40 15.07
N HIS A 194 7.46 13.70 14.89
CA HIS A 194 8.02 15.03 15.12
C HIS A 194 9.24 15.25 14.23
N VAL A 195 9.67 16.49 14.15
CA VAL A 195 10.87 16.90 13.43
C VAL A 195 12.01 17.12 14.42
N GLU A 196 13.16 16.53 14.14
CA GLU A 196 14.43 16.91 14.80
C GLU A 196 14.97 18.15 14.06
N GLU A 197 14.67 19.33 14.61
CA GLU A 197 14.93 20.62 13.96
C GLU A 197 16.40 20.81 13.61
N SER A 198 17.31 20.35 14.46
CA SER A 198 18.77 20.43 14.26
C SER A 198 19.24 19.68 13.00
N LEU A 199 18.47 18.72 12.51
CA LEU A 199 18.77 17.93 11.32
C LEU A 199 17.97 18.39 10.10
N CYS A 200 16.89 19.16 10.29
CA CYS A 200 16.02 19.58 9.19
C CYS A 200 16.70 20.63 8.29
N VAL A 201 16.68 20.36 6.99
CA VAL A 201 17.22 21.29 5.97
C VAL A 201 16.11 21.94 5.14
N LEU A 202 14.88 21.92 5.62
CA LEU A 202 13.69 22.57 5.04
C LEU A 202 13.42 22.20 3.57
N CYS A 203 13.79 20.98 3.14
CA CYS A 203 13.72 20.58 1.73
C CYS A 203 12.32 20.17 1.25
N GLY A 204 11.32 20.08 2.13
CA GLY A 204 9.93 19.73 1.80
C GLY A 204 9.66 18.31 1.32
N LYS A 205 10.70 17.45 1.21
CA LYS A 205 10.52 16.08 0.68
C LYS A 205 9.53 15.23 1.48
N CYS A 206 9.46 15.41 2.80
CA CYS A 206 8.51 14.71 3.67
C CYS A 206 7.05 15.08 3.34
N VAL A 207 6.78 16.36 3.07
CA VAL A 207 5.47 16.85 2.63
C VAL A 207 5.12 16.27 1.26
N ALA A 208 6.03 16.40 0.28
CA ALA A 208 5.83 15.90 -1.08
C ALA A 208 5.65 14.38 -1.16
N SER A 209 6.23 13.62 -0.21
CA SER A 209 6.11 12.15 -0.17
C SER A 209 4.88 11.63 0.57
N CYS A 210 4.10 12.52 1.22
CA CYS A 210 2.91 12.08 1.97
C CYS A 210 1.79 11.71 1.00
N PRO A 211 1.42 10.41 0.90
CA PRO A 211 0.44 9.98 -0.09
C PRO A 211 -0.97 10.51 0.17
N VAL A 212 -1.26 10.91 1.41
CA VAL A 212 -2.59 11.41 1.82
C VAL A 212 -2.61 12.91 2.11
N GLY A 213 -1.52 13.63 1.83
CA GLY A 213 -1.45 15.07 2.06
C GLY A 213 -1.58 15.50 3.53
N ASN A 214 -1.28 14.59 4.48
CA ASN A 214 -1.37 14.89 5.93
C ASN A 214 -0.20 15.72 6.46
N MET A 215 0.52 16.40 5.59
CA MET A 215 1.64 17.25 5.98
C MET A 215 1.63 18.56 5.19
N SER A 216 2.00 19.64 5.88
CA SER A 216 2.20 20.96 5.30
C SER A 216 3.51 21.56 5.80
N LEU A 217 3.91 22.70 5.24
CA LEU A 217 4.98 23.53 5.81
C LEU A 217 4.33 24.67 6.57
N ASP A 218 4.89 25.02 7.73
CA ASP A 218 4.52 26.24 8.45
C ASP A 218 5.17 27.51 7.82
N ASP A 219 4.97 28.67 8.46
CA ASP A 219 5.47 29.96 7.97
C ASP A 219 7.02 30.02 7.93
N ASP A 220 7.71 29.23 8.74
CA ASP A 220 9.17 29.11 8.79
C ASP A 220 9.70 28.02 7.85
N GLY A 221 8.81 27.33 7.13
CA GLY A 221 9.13 26.24 6.21
C GLY A 221 9.36 24.89 6.91
N MET A 222 9.03 24.77 8.21
CA MET A 222 9.12 23.51 8.94
C MET A 222 7.96 22.59 8.62
N PRO A 223 8.21 21.27 8.43
CA PRO A 223 7.14 20.32 8.19
C PRO A 223 6.33 20.04 9.45
N GLN A 224 5.01 20.06 9.31
CA GLN A 224 4.04 19.75 10.36
C GLN A 224 2.99 18.76 9.87
N TRP A 225 2.36 18.03 10.79
CA TRP A 225 1.25 17.12 10.52
C TRP A 225 -0.08 17.80 10.81
N ASN A 226 -1.08 17.51 9.97
CA ASN A 226 -2.41 18.16 10.09
C ASN A 226 -3.23 17.65 11.27
N HIS A 227 -2.91 16.47 11.83
CA HIS A 227 -3.62 15.82 12.95
C HIS A 227 -5.12 15.63 12.72
N ASP A 228 -5.54 15.48 11.47
CA ASP A 228 -6.92 15.31 11.02
C ASP A 228 -7.38 13.83 10.93
N GLY A 229 -6.51 12.91 11.33
CA GLY A 229 -6.77 11.46 11.28
C GLY A 229 -6.56 10.83 9.89
N SER A 230 -6.08 11.56 8.89
CA SER A 230 -5.79 11.03 7.55
C SER A 230 -4.49 10.22 7.49
N CYS A 231 -3.59 10.36 8.46
CA CYS A 231 -2.30 9.68 8.49
C CYS A 231 -2.45 8.16 8.44
N LEU A 232 -1.74 7.52 7.52
CA LEU A 232 -1.70 6.06 7.40
C LEU A 232 -0.60 5.40 8.24
N THR A 233 0.25 6.17 8.89
CA THR A 233 1.49 5.72 9.56
C THR A 233 2.33 4.83 8.62
N CYS A 234 2.37 5.22 7.33
CA CYS A 234 3.09 4.50 6.28
C CYS A 234 4.61 4.79 6.28
N PHE A 235 5.04 5.76 7.10
CA PHE A 235 6.44 6.19 7.20
C PHE A 235 7.06 6.76 5.90
N ALA A 236 6.27 7.10 4.88
CA ALA A 236 6.81 7.71 3.66
C ALA A 236 7.61 8.98 3.96
N CYS A 237 7.11 9.86 4.84
CA CYS A 237 7.81 11.07 5.27
C CYS A 237 9.15 10.75 5.97
N TYR A 238 9.17 9.73 6.82
CA TYR A 238 10.40 9.26 7.49
C TYR A 238 11.42 8.71 6.50
N HIS A 239 10.98 7.81 5.62
CA HIS A 239 11.87 7.13 4.68
C HIS A 239 12.45 8.06 3.61
N ASN A 240 11.71 9.08 3.18
CA ASN A 240 12.16 10.04 2.18
C ASN A 240 12.94 11.23 2.77
N CYS A 241 13.10 11.32 4.08
CA CYS A 241 13.87 12.40 4.70
C CYS A 241 15.38 12.17 4.51
N PRO A 242 16.09 12.99 3.71
CA PRO A 242 17.51 12.76 3.40
C PRO A 242 18.43 13.00 4.60
N ARG A 243 17.91 13.68 5.64
CA ARG A 243 18.67 14.02 6.84
C ARG A 243 18.22 13.26 8.08
N HIS A 244 17.28 12.28 7.93
CA HIS A 244 16.71 11.56 9.08
C HIS A 244 16.08 12.48 10.13
N ALA A 245 15.60 13.66 9.71
CA ALA A 245 15.02 14.65 10.63
C ALA A 245 13.61 14.26 11.09
N ILE A 246 12.89 13.41 10.36
CA ILE A 246 11.57 12.92 10.78
C ILE A 246 11.74 11.78 11.76
N ARG A 247 11.08 11.85 12.91
CA ARG A 247 11.13 10.86 13.98
C ARG A 247 9.72 10.39 14.37
N PHE A 248 9.63 9.21 14.97
CA PHE A 248 8.38 8.66 15.53
C PHE A 248 8.62 8.27 17.00
N GLY A 249 8.35 9.18 17.93
CA GLY A 249 8.81 9.08 19.30
C GLY A 249 10.32 8.80 19.34
N SER A 250 10.80 8.14 20.35
CA SER A 250 12.20 7.67 20.45
C SER A 250 12.46 6.34 19.71
N VAL A 251 11.41 5.75 19.15
CA VAL A 251 11.49 4.39 18.56
C VAL A 251 12.36 4.36 17.30
N THR A 252 12.38 5.46 16.53
CA THR A 252 13.05 5.51 15.23
C THR A 252 14.45 6.14 15.23
N ASP A 253 14.99 6.54 16.37
CA ASP A 253 16.27 7.27 16.46
C ASP A 253 17.47 6.53 15.82
N LYS A 254 17.45 5.21 15.89
CA LYS A 254 18.56 4.35 15.40
C LYS A 254 18.15 3.41 14.28
N LYS A 255 16.96 3.61 13.68
CA LYS A 255 16.45 2.71 12.62
C LYS A 255 16.82 3.18 11.24
N GLY A 256 16.87 2.21 10.32
CA GLY A 256 17.18 2.46 8.92
C GLY A 256 16.05 3.14 8.14
N GLN A 257 16.35 3.54 6.93
CA GLN A 257 15.39 4.04 5.94
C GLN A 257 15.41 3.13 4.72
N TYR A 258 14.27 3.02 4.05
CA TYR A 258 14.14 2.30 2.81
C TYR A 258 13.12 2.99 1.90
N VAL A 259 13.54 3.29 0.68
CA VAL A 259 12.68 3.69 -0.44
C VAL A 259 12.99 2.75 -1.59
N PHE A 260 11.96 2.27 -2.27
CA PHE A 260 12.14 1.38 -3.41
C PHE A 260 12.93 2.07 -4.52
N ASP A 261 14.00 1.42 -4.97
CA ASP A 261 14.80 1.84 -6.13
C ASP A 261 14.56 0.86 -7.28
N PRO A 262 13.93 1.31 -8.40
CA PRO A 262 13.66 0.43 -9.54
C PRO A 262 14.90 -0.13 -10.22
N LYS A 263 16.08 0.45 -10.00
CA LYS A 263 17.34 -0.07 -10.54
C LYS A 263 17.83 -1.33 -9.83
N ARG A 264 17.21 -1.67 -8.69
CA ARG A 264 17.58 -2.82 -7.84
C ARG A 264 16.67 -4.04 -8.05
N ALA A 265 15.57 -3.89 -8.78
CA ALA A 265 14.55 -4.91 -9.02
C ALA A 265 14.60 -5.47 -10.44
#